data_27d6d3f905035e46f23dd91dfb032cc7
#
_entry.id   27d6d3f905035e46f23dd91dfb032cc7
#
_cell.length_a   1.000
_cell.length_b   1.000
_cell.length_c   1.000
_cell.angle_alpha   90.00
_cell.angle_beta   90.00
_cell.angle_gamma   90.00
#
_symmetry.space_group_name_H-M   'P 1'
#
loop_
_entity.id
_entity.type
_entity.pdbx_description
1 polymer ?
#
loop_
_entity_poly.entity_id
_entity_poly.type
_entity_poly.pdbx_seq_one_letter_code
_entity_poly.pdbx_strand_id
1 'polypeptide(L)'
;WHEPGAVLETIVNKEAFESLPTDLQSILKVAARAVNQDMLDEYTARNNQALETLVNDHDVQLRKLPDDVLKKFREITDELVDELAAEDPLFREIRDSFTEFQKNVSNYHEISEKAVYEMRDLD
;
A
#
# COMPACT_ATOMS: atom_id res chain seq x y z
N TRP A 1 -2.83 9.41 -6.75
CA TRP A 1 -4.20 8.87 -6.77
C TRP A 1 -4.24 7.37 -6.48
N HIS A 2 -3.19 6.63 -6.78
CA HIS A 2 -3.06 5.19 -6.57
C HIS A 2 -2.26 4.83 -5.31
N GLU A 3 -1.77 5.81 -4.58
CA GLU A 3 -0.99 5.66 -3.34
C GLU A 3 -1.79 6.20 -2.15
N PRO A 4 -2.74 5.41 -1.63
CA PRO A 4 -3.58 5.84 -0.51
C PRO A 4 -2.83 5.94 0.82
N GLY A 5 -1.61 5.44 0.89
CA GLY A 5 -0.72 5.49 2.04
C GLY A 5 0.74 5.44 1.63
N ALA A 6 1.60 6.11 2.39
CA ALA A 6 3.04 6.04 2.18
C ALA A 6 3.59 4.71 2.71
N VAL A 7 4.42 4.05 1.91
CA VAL A 7 5.23 2.91 2.35
C VAL A 7 6.65 3.43 2.60
N LEU A 8 7.06 3.43 3.86
CA LEU A 8 8.41 3.79 4.24
C LEU A 8 9.22 2.54 4.57
N GLU A 9 10.50 2.56 4.26
CA GLU A 9 11.40 1.45 4.48
C GLU A 9 12.64 1.86 5.27
N THR A 10 13.17 0.95 6.06
CA THR A 10 14.46 1.09 6.72
C THR A 10 15.48 0.27 5.96
N ILE A 11 16.40 0.94 5.26
CA ILE A 11 17.46 0.30 4.48
C ILE A 11 18.72 0.19 5.32
N VAL A 12 19.29 -1.01 5.41
CA VAL A 12 20.53 -1.28 6.14
C VAL A 12 21.52 -1.98 5.22
N ASN A 13 22.79 -1.54 5.24
CA ASN A 13 23.83 -2.24 4.51
C ASN A 13 23.95 -3.68 5.02
N LYS A 14 23.95 -4.66 4.11
CA LYS A 14 23.94 -6.08 4.44
C LYS A 14 25.18 -6.49 5.24
N GLU A 15 26.36 -6.11 4.81
CA GLU A 15 27.62 -6.48 5.47
C GLU A 15 27.72 -5.86 6.88
N ALA A 16 27.31 -4.59 7.02
CA ALA A 16 27.25 -3.93 8.32
C ALA A 16 26.27 -4.63 9.25
N PHE A 17 25.09 -5.02 8.77
CA PHE A 17 24.10 -5.76 9.55
C PHE A 17 24.62 -7.15 9.97
N GLU A 18 25.21 -7.90 9.05
CA GLU A 18 25.75 -9.24 9.30
C GLU A 18 26.98 -9.23 10.21
N SER A 19 27.72 -8.12 10.30
CA SER A 19 28.82 -7.94 11.23
C SER A 19 28.41 -7.77 12.70
N LEU A 20 27.13 -7.47 12.95
CA LEU A 20 26.61 -7.32 14.31
C LEU A 20 26.40 -8.68 14.99
N PRO A 21 26.57 -8.77 16.31
CA PRO A 21 26.10 -9.92 17.09
C PRO A 21 24.60 -10.21 16.85
N THR A 22 24.23 -11.49 16.95
CA THR A 22 22.86 -11.95 16.63
C THR A 22 21.77 -11.28 17.46
N ASP A 23 22.06 -10.95 18.72
CA ASP A 23 21.16 -10.21 19.60
C ASP A 23 20.91 -8.79 19.09
N LEU A 24 21.94 -8.07 18.65
CA LEU A 24 21.80 -6.74 18.06
C LEU A 24 21.05 -6.77 16.70
N GLN A 25 21.31 -7.79 15.87
CA GLN A 25 20.50 -8.00 14.65
C GLN A 25 19.03 -8.21 14.98
N SER A 26 18.73 -8.95 16.03
CA SER A 26 17.34 -9.19 16.49
C SER A 26 16.70 -7.91 17.02
N ILE A 27 17.42 -7.11 17.80
CA ILE A 27 16.97 -5.82 18.30
C ILE A 27 16.61 -4.89 17.15
N LEU A 28 17.46 -4.77 16.12
CA LEU A 28 17.15 -3.93 14.95
C LEU A 28 15.90 -4.37 14.21
N LYS A 29 15.70 -5.68 14.03
CA LYS A 29 14.50 -6.23 13.38
C LYS A 29 13.23 -5.93 14.19
N VAL A 30 13.29 -6.05 15.51
CA VAL A 30 12.15 -5.76 16.39
C VAL A 30 11.86 -4.25 16.41
N ALA A 31 12.90 -3.42 16.53
CA ALA A 31 12.75 -1.97 16.50
C ALA A 31 12.12 -1.48 15.18
N ALA A 32 12.58 -2.00 14.04
CA ALA A 32 12.00 -1.65 12.74
C ALA A 32 10.49 -2.01 12.65
N ARG A 33 10.10 -3.16 13.19
CA ARG A 33 8.67 -3.55 13.26
C ARG A 33 7.87 -2.65 14.17
N ALA A 34 8.40 -2.28 15.33
CA ALA A 34 7.75 -1.38 16.27
C ALA A 34 7.52 0.00 15.65
N VAL A 35 8.55 0.59 15.04
CA VAL A 35 8.46 1.90 14.35
C VAL A 35 7.47 1.85 13.18
N ASN A 36 7.42 0.73 12.43
CA ASN A 36 6.44 0.57 11.36
C ASN A 36 5.00 0.60 11.90
N GLN A 37 4.73 -0.04 13.03
CA GLN A 37 3.41 -0.02 13.65
C GLN A 37 3.07 1.37 14.18
N ASP A 38 3.98 2.00 14.93
CA ASP A 38 3.79 3.35 15.46
C ASP A 38 3.50 4.36 14.34
N MET A 39 4.21 4.26 13.23
CA MET A 39 3.99 5.13 12.08
C MET A 39 2.60 4.93 11.47
N LEU A 40 2.15 3.69 11.29
CA LEU A 40 0.82 3.39 10.77
C LEU A 40 -0.28 3.96 11.67
N ASP A 41 -0.13 3.78 12.99
CA ASP A 41 -1.07 4.27 13.98
C ASP A 41 -1.12 5.81 13.98
N GLU A 42 0.02 6.47 13.90
CA GLU A 42 0.12 7.93 13.85
C GLU A 42 -0.48 8.52 12.56
N TYR A 43 -0.22 7.93 11.39
CA TYR A 43 -0.85 8.34 10.15
C TYR A 43 -2.37 8.17 10.21
N THR A 44 -2.83 7.03 10.70
CA THR A 44 -4.27 6.77 10.84
C THR A 44 -4.94 7.78 11.77
N ALA A 45 -4.28 8.14 12.87
CA ALA A 45 -4.82 9.08 13.84
C ALA A 45 -4.80 10.55 13.38
N ARG A 46 -3.79 10.96 12.59
CA ARG A 46 -3.56 12.38 12.26
C ARG A 46 -3.98 12.80 10.87
N ASN A 47 -4.06 11.89 9.91
CA ASN A 47 -4.34 12.25 8.51
C ASN A 47 -5.71 12.91 8.32
N ASN A 48 -6.72 12.50 9.08
CA ASN A 48 -8.04 13.12 9.01
C ASN A 48 -8.00 14.61 9.43
N GLN A 49 -7.32 14.93 10.52
CA GLN A 49 -7.16 16.31 10.99
C GLN A 49 -6.29 17.14 10.04
N ALA A 50 -5.21 16.57 9.52
CA ALA A 50 -4.37 17.21 8.52
C ALA A 50 -5.15 17.54 7.25
N LEU A 51 -6.04 16.64 6.81
CA LEU A 51 -6.92 16.86 5.67
C LEU A 51 -7.89 18.03 5.93
N GLU A 52 -8.52 18.10 7.08
CA GLU A 52 -9.37 19.23 7.48
C GLU A 52 -8.62 20.55 7.41
N THR A 53 -7.40 20.62 7.94
CA THR A 53 -6.53 21.80 7.87
C THR A 53 -6.22 22.18 6.41
N LEU A 54 -5.85 21.20 5.57
CA LEU A 54 -5.55 21.46 4.16
C LEU A 54 -6.75 22.04 3.41
N VAL A 55 -7.95 21.53 3.66
CA VAL A 55 -9.16 22.00 3.00
C VAL A 55 -9.62 23.35 3.53
N ASN A 56 -9.66 23.51 4.86
CA ASN A 56 -10.27 24.70 5.49
C ASN A 56 -9.33 25.90 5.56
N ASP A 57 -8.02 25.68 5.78
CA ASP A 57 -7.06 26.75 6.01
C ASP A 57 -6.17 27.04 4.79
N HIS A 58 -6.06 26.09 3.86
CA HIS A 58 -5.17 26.20 2.69
C HIS A 58 -5.90 26.09 1.35
N ASP A 59 -7.23 26.12 1.32
CA ASP A 59 -8.05 26.07 0.11
C ASP A 59 -7.75 24.86 -0.83
N VAL A 60 -7.25 23.76 -0.29
CA VAL A 60 -6.97 22.54 -1.06
C VAL A 60 -8.28 21.91 -1.53
N GLN A 61 -8.40 21.69 -2.82
CA GLN A 61 -9.59 21.11 -3.42
C GLN A 61 -9.43 19.60 -3.58
N LEU A 62 -10.24 18.84 -2.86
CA LEU A 62 -10.35 17.40 -3.06
C LEU A 62 -11.12 17.12 -4.34
N ARG A 63 -10.52 16.38 -5.26
CA ARG A 63 -11.14 16.01 -6.52
C ARG A 63 -10.98 14.52 -6.78
N LYS A 64 -12.07 13.88 -7.18
CA LYS A 64 -12.04 12.52 -7.71
C LYS A 64 -11.72 12.59 -9.21
N LEU A 65 -10.85 11.71 -9.68
CA LEU A 65 -10.66 11.53 -11.12
C LEU A 65 -11.93 10.95 -11.74
N PRO A 66 -12.29 11.34 -12.99
CA PRO A 66 -13.40 10.75 -13.71
C PRO A 66 -13.26 9.22 -13.85
N ASP A 67 -14.37 8.52 -13.77
CA ASP A 67 -14.37 7.05 -13.78
C ASP A 67 -13.85 6.45 -15.09
N ASP A 68 -14.05 7.14 -16.21
CA ASP A 68 -13.51 6.75 -17.53
C ASP A 68 -11.98 6.87 -17.58
N VAL A 69 -11.40 7.89 -16.93
CA VAL A 69 -9.95 8.03 -16.79
C VAL A 69 -9.38 6.90 -15.94
N LEU A 70 -10.02 6.58 -14.80
CA LEU A 70 -9.59 5.48 -13.94
C LEU A 70 -9.66 4.13 -14.63
N LYS A 71 -10.74 3.89 -15.40
CA LYS A 71 -10.87 2.68 -16.23
C LYS A 71 -9.77 2.59 -17.27
N LYS A 72 -9.46 3.70 -17.96
CA LYS A 72 -8.41 3.71 -18.98
C LYS A 72 -7.02 3.49 -18.37
N PHE A 73 -6.73 4.03 -17.20
CA PHE A 73 -5.47 3.73 -16.51
C PHE A 73 -5.35 2.23 -16.16
N ARG A 74 -6.42 1.60 -15.72
CA ARG A 74 -6.42 0.16 -15.45
C ARG A 74 -6.15 -0.65 -16.72
N GLU A 75 -6.88 -0.39 -17.81
CA GLU A 75 -6.67 -1.06 -19.09
C GLU A 75 -5.21 -0.98 -19.55
N ILE A 76 -4.63 0.24 -19.57
CA ILE A 76 -3.23 0.45 -19.97
C ILE A 76 -2.27 -0.28 -19.03
N THR A 77 -2.53 -0.29 -17.73
CA THR A 77 -1.69 -1.00 -16.76
C THR A 77 -1.72 -2.51 -17.01
N ASP A 78 -2.91 -3.07 -17.23
CA ASP A 78 -3.08 -4.50 -17.50
C ASP A 78 -2.37 -4.90 -18.81
N GLU A 79 -2.54 -4.12 -19.90
CA GLU A 79 -1.85 -4.30 -21.17
C GLU A 79 -0.31 -4.29 -21.00
N LEU A 80 0.23 -3.27 -20.31
CA LEU A 80 1.67 -3.14 -20.10
C LEU A 80 2.25 -4.29 -19.24
N VAL A 81 1.54 -4.67 -18.18
CA VAL A 81 1.96 -5.78 -17.32
C VAL A 81 1.96 -7.10 -18.07
N ASP A 82 0.98 -7.32 -18.96
CA ASP A 82 0.92 -8.51 -19.82
C ASP A 82 2.05 -8.53 -20.85
N GLU A 83 2.37 -7.40 -21.47
CA GLU A 83 3.52 -7.25 -22.39
C GLU A 83 4.84 -7.59 -21.69
N LEU A 84 5.10 -6.99 -20.52
CA LEU A 84 6.30 -7.26 -19.75
C LEU A 84 6.41 -8.73 -19.31
N ALA A 85 5.28 -9.33 -18.92
CA ALA A 85 5.24 -10.75 -18.56
C ALA A 85 5.43 -11.68 -19.75
N ALA A 86 5.14 -11.24 -20.97
CA ALA A 86 5.42 -12.00 -22.18
C ALA A 86 6.92 -12.04 -22.52
N GLU A 87 7.64 -10.96 -22.22
CA GLU A 87 9.05 -10.80 -22.53
C GLU A 87 9.99 -11.38 -21.47
N ASP A 88 9.63 -11.27 -20.16
CA ASP A 88 10.49 -11.70 -19.03
C ASP A 88 9.82 -12.83 -18.22
N PRO A 89 10.42 -14.06 -18.21
CA PRO A 89 9.90 -15.18 -17.43
C PRO A 89 9.88 -14.91 -15.91
N LEU A 90 10.85 -14.19 -15.36
CA LEU A 90 10.91 -13.86 -13.93
C LEU A 90 9.81 -12.85 -13.58
N PHE A 91 9.62 -11.84 -14.43
CA PHE A 91 8.51 -10.89 -14.24
C PHE A 91 7.17 -11.61 -14.27
N ARG A 92 6.98 -12.57 -15.18
CA ARG A 92 5.77 -13.40 -15.25
C ARG A 92 5.52 -14.18 -13.97
N GLU A 93 6.54 -14.86 -13.43
CA GLU A 93 6.42 -15.60 -12.17
C GLU A 93 6.00 -14.69 -11.01
N ILE A 94 6.61 -13.51 -10.90
CA ILE A 94 6.27 -12.51 -9.89
C ILE A 94 4.83 -12.02 -10.09
N ARG A 95 4.45 -11.65 -11.31
CA ARG A 95 3.10 -11.17 -11.66
C ARG A 95 2.04 -12.23 -11.30
N ASP A 96 2.27 -13.49 -11.66
CA ASP A 96 1.31 -14.56 -11.43
C ASP A 96 1.12 -14.83 -9.93
N SER A 97 2.21 -14.86 -9.16
CA SER A 97 2.18 -14.96 -7.69
C SER A 97 1.44 -13.79 -7.05
N PHE A 98 1.73 -12.57 -7.49
CA PHE A 98 1.06 -11.37 -7.01
C PHE A 98 -0.44 -11.39 -7.31
N THR A 99 -0.82 -11.73 -8.54
CA THR A 99 -2.23 -11.74 -8.99
C THR A 99 -3.05 -12.78 -8.23
N GLU A 100 -2.48 -13.97 -7.99
CA GLU A 100 -3.13 -15.01 -7.18
C GLU A 100 -3.35 -14.53 -5.74
N PHE A 101 -2.32 -13.95 -5.12
CA PHE A 101 -2.43 -13.39 -3.78
C PHE A 101 -3.46 -12.26 -3.70
N GLN A 102 -3.40 -11.31 -4.64
CA GLN A 102 -4.35 -10.20 -4.72
C GLN A 102 -5.80 -10.69 -4.82
N LYS A 103 -6.07 -11.68 -5.65
CA LYS A 103 -7.40 -12.28 -5.78
C LYS A 103 -7.89 -12.86 -4.46
N ASN A 104 -7.04 -13.60 -3.76
CA ASN A 104 -7.39 -14.23 -2.49
C ASN A 104 -7.67 -13.19 -1.41
N VAL A 105 -6.83 -12.16 -1.30
CA VAL A 105 -7.01 -11.06 -0.34
C VAL A 105 -8.26 -10.25 -0.66
N SER A 106 -8.50 -9.95 -1.94
CA SER A 106 -9.70 -9.20 -2.35
C SER A 106 -10.99 -9.95 -2.01
N ASN A 107 -11.03 -11.27 -2.25
CA ASN A 107 -12.19 -12.09 -1.88
C ASN A 107 -12.46 -12.07 -0.37
N TYR A 108 -11.41 -12.11 0.45
CA TYR A 108 -11.56 -12.02 1.90
C TYR A 108 -12.02 -10.60 2.33
N HIS A 109 -11.43 -9.57 1.72
CA HIS A 109 -11.77 -8.18 2.02
C HIS A 109 -13.23 -7.84 1.71
N GLU A 110 -13.80 -8.39 0.64
CA GLU A 110 -15.22 -8.22 0.28
C GLU A 110 -16.18 -8.66 1.38
N ILE A 111 -15.86 -9.72 2.12
CA ILE A 111 -16.71 -10.27 3.19
C ILE A 111 -16.31 -9.81 4.60
N SER A 112 -15.25 -9.04 4.73
CA SER A 112 -14.72 -8.53 6.00
C SER A 112 -14.87 -7.01 6.11
N GLU A 113 -13.79 -6.27 5.97
CA GLU A 113 -13.78 -4.83 6.21
C GLU A 113 -14.69 -4.06 5.26
N LYS A 114 -14.69 -4.41 3.97
CA LYS A 114 -15.54 -3.73 2.98
C LYS A 114 -17.02 -3.91 3.29
N ALA A 115 -17.45 -5.12 3.66
CA ALA A 115 -18.82 -5.39 4.05
C ALA A 115 -19.27 -4.54 5.26
N VAL A 116 -18.35 -4.30 6.22
CA VAL A 116 -18.63 -3.43 7.38
C VAL A 116 -18.79 -1.97 6.96
N TYR A 117 -17.95 -1.46 6.06
CA TYR A 117 -18.11 -0.10 5.53
C TYR A 117 -19.41 0.08 4.77
N GLU A 118 -19.73 -0.84 3.86
CA GLU A 118 -20.98 -0.80 3.10
C GLU A 118 -22.22 -0.86 3.99
N MET A 119 -22.18 -1.65 5.07
CA MET A 119 -23.27 -1.73 6.04
C MET A 119 -23.52 -0.41 6.79
N ARG A 120 -22.46 0.40 7.02
CA ARG A 120 -22.61 1.71 7.69
C ARG A 120 -23.32 2.75 6.84
N ASP A 121 -23.29 2.57 5.51
CA ASP A 121 -23.90 3.47 4.54
C ASP A 121 -25.34 3.04 4.17
N LEU A 122 -25.89 2.01 4.83
CA LEU A 122 -27.30 1.61 4.70
C LEU A 122 -28.17 2.52 5.59
N ASP A 123 -28.97 3.39 4.95
CA ASP A 123 -30.05 4.19 5.58
C ASP A 123 -31.30 3.35 5.87
#